data_0abc66cb5791fea2b93f5a028fa5775c
#
_entry.id   0abc66cb5791fea2b93f5a028fa5775c
#
_cell.length_a   1.000
_cell.length_b   1.000
_cell.length_c   1.000
_cell.angle_alpha   90.00
_cell.angle_beta   90.00
_cell.angle_gamma   90.00
#
_symmetry.space_group_name_H-M   'P 1'
#
loop_
_entity.id
_entity.type
_entity.pdbx_description
1 polymer ?
#
loop_
_entity_poly.entity_id
_entity_poly.type
_entity_poly.pdbx_seq_one_letter_code
_entity_poly.pdbx_strand_id
1 'polypeptide(L)'
;EDLLSAQAEEWGLIWKTYKDESLMDEAMKIALQISDSAIEGLKACVHAHDHATNVSLNEQLEYEIKTQRVLCDEPAFKEGVAAFLEKRKPNFRNLK
;
A
#
# COMPACT_ATOMS: atom_id res chain seq x y z
N GLU A 1 8.66 -25.53 -20.38
CA GLU A 1 7.77 -24.60 -21.09
C GLU A 1 7.83 -23.24 -20.39
N ASP A 2 8.13 -22.18 -21.13
CA ASP A 2 8.27 -20.84 -20.53
C ASP A 2 6.90 -20.25 -20.21
N LEU A 3 6.75 -19.66 -19.01
CA LEU A 3 5.56 -18.97 -18.59
C LEU A 3 5.55 -17.55 -19.18
N LEU A 4 4.53 -17.26 -19.98
CA LEU A 4 4.36 -15.91 -20.54
C LEU A 4 3.89 -14.92 -19.47
N SER A 5 4.35 -13.66 -19.57
CA SER A 5 3.99 -12.60 -18.61
C SER A 5 2.47 -12.37 -18.50
N ALA A 6 1.76 -12.39 -19.63
CA ALA A 6 0.29 -12.27 -19.62
C ALA A 6 -0.39 -13.39 -18.84
N GLN A 7 0.10 -14.61 -18.95
CA GLN A 7 -0.43 -15.77 -18.21
C GLN A 7 -0.10 -15.67 -16.72
N ALA A 8 1.09 -15.17 -16.37
CA ALA A 8 1.47 -14.93 -14.99
C ALA A 8 0.58 -13.86 -14.34
N GLU A 9 0.19 -12.81 -15.07
CA GLU A 9 -0.78 -11.82 -14.61
C GLU A 9 -2.17 -12.44 -14.41
N GLU A 10 -2.66 -13.21 -15.39
CA GLU A 10 -3.95 -13.89 -15.30
C GLU A 10 -4.03 -14.84 -14.09
N TRP A 11 -2.94 -15.53 -13.79
CA TRP A 11 -2.86 -16.45 -12.64
C TRP A 11 -2.61 -15.75 -11.31
N GLY A 12 -2.41 -14.44 -11.31
CA GLY A 12 -2.13 -13.68 -10.08
C GLY A 12 -0.74 -13.87 -9.51
N LEU A 13 0.21 -14.42 -10.28
CA LEU A 13 1.60 -14.54 -9.88
C LEU A 13 2.33 -13.21 -9.88
N ILE A 14 1.91 -12.31 -10.76
CA ILE A 14 2.36 -10.92 -10.83
C ILE A 14 1.14 -10.00 -10.91
N TRP A 15 1.31 -8.77 -10.48
CA TRP A 15 0.20 -7.82 -10.40
C TRP A 15 -0.26 -7.32 -11.77
N LYS A 16 0.71 -6.90 -12.62
CA LYS A 16 0.39 -6.30 -13.92
C LYS A 16 1.53 -6.44 -14.90
N THR A 17 1.19 -6.55 -16.18
CA THR A 17 2.13 -6.49 -17.31
C THR A 17 1.86 -5.27 -18.17
N TYR A 18 2.90 -4.76 -18.77
CA TYR A 18 2.85 -3.61 -19.68
C TYR A 18 3.70 -3.91 -20.92
N LYS A 19 3.42 -3.24 -22.02
CA LYS A 19 4.28 -3.25 -23.20
C LYS A 19 5.59 -2.53 -22.87
N ASP A 20 6.68 -2.98 -23.48
CA ASP A 20 8.04 -2.43 -23.24
C ASP A 20 8.06 -0.91 -23.41
N GLU A 21 7.38 -0.38 -24.41
CA GLU A 21 7.34 1.06 -24.72
C GLU A 21 6.66 1.91 -23.63
N SER A 22 5.75 1.33 -22.87
CA SER A 22 4.99 2.04 -21.82
C SER A 22 5.41 1.67 -20.39
N LEU A 23 6.27 0.66 -20.23
CA LEU A 23 6.62 0.12 -18.91
C LEU A 23 7.15 1.18 -17.96
N MET A 24 8.11 2.00 -18.39
CA MET A 24 8.71 3.04 -17.53
C MET A 24 7.72 4.12 -17.14
N ASP A 25 6.87 4.57 -18.06
CA ASP A 25 5.86 5.58 -17.78
C ASP A 25 4.81 5.06 -16.80
N GLU A 26 4.37 3.83 -16.96
CA GLU A 26 3.40 3.20 -16.06
C GLU A 26 4.01 2.93 -14.67
N ALA A 27 5.26 2.48 -14.61
CA ALA A 27 5.99 2.32 -13.35
C ALA A 27 6.15 3.65 -12.62
N MET A 28 6.45 4.73 -13.33
CA MET A 28 6.57 6.08 -12.76
C MET A 28 5.24 6.57 -12.18
N LYS A 29 4.12 6.33 -12.87
CA LYS A 29 2.78 6.67 -12.33
C LYS A 29 2.52 5.99 -10.99
N ILE A 30 2.83 4.70 -10.89
CA ILE A 30 2.66 3.94 -9.64
C ILE A 30 3.58 4.49 -8.54
N ALA A 31 4.84 4.75 -8.87
CA ALA A 31 5.80 5.33 -7.92
C ALA A 31 5.33 6.68 -7.37
N LEU A 32 4.77 7.53 -8.22
CA LEU A 32 4.20 8.82 -7.82
C LEU A 32 2.97 8.65 -6.93
N GLN A 33 2.07 7.72 -7.23
CA GLN A 33 0.93 7.40 -6.37
C GLN A 33 1.38 6.95 -4.98
N ILE A 34 2.38 6.08 -4.91
CA ILE A 34 2.96 5.63 -3.64
C ILE A 34 3.56 6.81 -2.88
N SER A 35 4.32 7.68 -3.55
CA SER A 35 4.96 8.84 -2.92
C SER A 35 3.96 9.88 -2.39
N ASP A 36 2.76 9.93 -2.96
CA ASP A 36 1.67 10.80 -2.52
C ASP A 36 0.79 10.18 -1.43
N SER A 37 1.05 8.94 -1.06
CA SER A 37 0.27 8.20 -0.06
C SER A 37 0.79 8.41 1.36
N ALA A 38 0.05 7.88 2.34
CA ALA A 38 0.46 7.84 3.74
C ALA A 38 1.54 6.76 3.92
N ILE A 39 2.80 7.13 3.75
CA ILE A 39 3.95 6.20 3.66
C ILE A 39 4.06 5.30 4.89
N GLU A 40 3.87 5.81 6.10
CA GLU A 40 3.95 4.99 7.32
C GLU A 40 2.86 3.91 7.35
N GLY A 41 1.66 4.23 6.85
CA GLY A 41 0.60 3.25 6.67
C GLY A 41 0.95 2.15 5.65
N LEU A 42 1.55 2.53 4.52
CA LEU A 42 2.00 1.56 3.52
C LEU A 42 3.12 0.64 4.05
N LYS A 43 4.09 1.21 4.75
CA LYS A 43 5.13 0.42 5.44
C LYS A 43 4.53 -0.57 6.44
N ALA A 44 3.57 -0.11 7.23
CA ALA A 44 2.87 -0.95 8.19
C ALA A 44 2.14 -2.13 7.52
N CYS A 45 1.52 -1.91 6.35
CA CYS A 45 0.90 -2.99 5.56
C CYS A 45 1.91 -4.04 5.11
N VAL A 46 3.06 -3.63 4.59
CA VAL A 46 4.13 -4.56 4.17
C VAL A 46 4.60 -5.39 5.36
N HIS A 47 4.87 -4.74 6.49
CA HIS A 47 5.30 -5.43 7.73
C HIS A 47 4.23 -6.38 8.26
N ALA A 48 2.95 -6.00 8.18
CA ALA A 48 1.84 -6.86 8.61
C ALA A 48 1.72 -8.13 7.75
N HIS A 49 1.94 -8.03 6.44
CA HIS A 49 1.97 -9.19 5.55
C HIS A 49 3.11 -10.15 5.91
N ASP A 50 4.33 -9.64 6.13
CA ASP A 50 5.46 -10.47 6.54
C ASP A 50 5.22 -11.13 7.91
N HIS A 51 4.67 -10.39 8.87
CA HIS A 51 4.35 -10.91 10.20
C HIS A 51 3.32 -12.05 10.13
N ALA A 52 2.30 -11.90 9.30
CA ALA A 52 1.20 -12.86 9.16
C ALA A 52 1.65 -14.25 8.71
N THR A 53 2.76 -14.35 7.98
CA THR A 53 3.29 -15.65 7.51
C THR A 53 3.94 -16.50 8.60
N ASN A 54 4.24 -15.92 9.77
CA ASN A 54 5.06 -16.55 10.82
C ASN A 54 4.31 -16.73 12.15
N VAL A 55 3.06 -16.31 12.26
CA VAL A 55 2.32 -16.27 13.52
C VAL A 55 0.91 -16.85 13.38
N SER A 56 0.26 -17.11 14.52
CA SER A 56 -1.16 -17.51 14.54
C SER A 56 -2.08 -16.35 14.18
N LEU A 57 -3.34 -16.67 13.85
CA LEU A 57 -4.35 -15.64 13.60
C LEU A 57 -4.53 -14.68 14.78
N ASN A 58 -4.57 -15.20 16.00
CA ASN A 58 -4.75 -14.36 17.20
C ASN A 58 -3.58 -13.40 17.38
N GLU A 59 -2.36 -13.87 17.22
CA GLU A 59 -1.16 -13.03 17.28
C GLU A 59 -1.15 -11.96 16.20
N GLN A 60 -1.60 -12.31 14.98
CA GLN A 60 -1.74 -11.34 13.89
C GLN A 60 -2.76 -10.26 14.20
N LEU A 61 -3.93 -10.63 14.72
CA LEU A 61 -4.98 -9.67 15.10
C LEU A 61 -4.50 -8.72 16.20
N GLU A 62 -3.77 -9.22 17.19
CA GLU A 62 -3.17 -8.37 18.24
C GLU A 62 -2.12 -7.41 17.65
N TYR A 63 -1.30 -7.89 16.73
CA TYR A 63 -0.31 -7.07 16.02
C TYR A 63 -0.99 -5.94 15.24
N GLU A 64 -2.01 -6.26 14.48
CA GLU A 64 -2.75 -5.28 13.66
C GLU A 64 -3.45 -4.22 14.52
N ILE A 65 -4.07 -4.61 15.63
CA ILE A 65 -4.69 -3.67 16.58
C ILE A 65 -3.66 -2.70 17.15
N LYS A 66 -2.51 -3.19 17.59
CA LYS A 66 -1.45 -2.34 18.13
C LYS A 66 -0.91 -1.36 17.07
N THR A 67 -0.68 -1.86 15.86
CA THR A 67 -0.20 -1.06 14.74
C THR A 67 -1.21 0.02 14.36
N GLN A 68 -2.49 -0.32 14.26
CA GLN A 68 -3.56 0.63 13.97
C GLN A 68 -3.65 1.76 15.02
N ARG A 69 -3.53 1.43 16.29
CA ARG A 69 -3.55 2.45 17.36
C ARG A 69 -2.45 3.48 17.17
N VAL A 70 -1.24 3.03 16.84
CA VAL A 70 -0.12 3.94 16.56
C VAL A 70 -0.40 4.80 15.34
N LEU A 71 -0.89 4.22 14.25
CA LEU A 71 -1.19 4.94 13.01
C LEU A 71 -2.34 5.96 13.19
N CYS A 72 -3.33 5.68 14.03
CA CYS A 72 -4.43 6.60 14.31
C CYS A 72 -3.98 7.90 15.01
N ASP A 73 -2.84 7.87 15.71
CA ASP A 73 -2.28 9.05 16.34
C ASP A 73 -1.42 9.89 15.38
N GLU A 74 -1.08 9.36 14.22
CA GLU A 74 -0.25 10.04 13.23
C GLU A 74 -0.99 11.15 12.49
N PRO A 75 -0.29 12.24 12.08
CA PRO A 75 -0.91 13.33 11.31
C PRO A 75 -1.57 12.86 10.02
N ALA A 76 -1.06 11.82 9.37
CA ALA A 76 -1.62 11.25 8.14
C ALA A 76 -3.05 10.71 8.34
N PHE A 77 -3.34 10.10 9.48
CA PHE A 77 -4.70 9.64 9.80
C PHE A 77 -5.68 10.82 9.89
N LYS A 78 -5.29 11.87 10.60
CA LYS A 78 -6.12 13.08 10.75
C LYS A 78 -6.39 13.74 9.40
N GLU A 79 -5.36 13.85 8.57
CA GLU A 79 -5.50 14.36 7.20
C GLU A 79 -6.41 13.48 6.35
N GLY A 80 -6.26 12.17 6.42
CA GLY A 80 -7.13 11.23 5.69
C GLY A 80 -8.58 11.37 6.07
N VAL A 81 -8.89 11.48 7.36
CA VAL A 81 -10.25 11.70 7.87
C VAL A 81 -10.81 13.05 7.41
N ALA A 82 -10.04 14.13 7.55
CA ALA A 82 -10.46 15.47 7.12
C ALA A 82 -10.75 15.48 5.61
N ALA A 83 -9.84 14.95 4.79
CA ALA A 83 -10.02 14.87 3.36
C ALA A 83 -11.26 14.10 2.95
N PHE A 84 -11.53 12.98 3.64
CA PHE A 84 -12.73 12.18 3.40
C PHE A 84 -14.02 12.95 3.70
N LEU A 85 -14.08 13.63 4.84
CA LEU A 85 -15.25 14.42 5.24
C LEU A 85 -15.47 15.63 4.32
N GLU A 86 -14.39 16.28 3.90
CA GLU A 86 -14.41 17.44 3.01
C GLU A 86 -14.53 17.06 1.52
N LYS A 87 -14.54 15.77 1.19
CA LYS A 87 -14.61 15.23 -0.18
C LYS A 87 -13.51 15.78 -1.10
N ARG A 88 -12.30 15.89 -0.58
CA ARG A 88 -11.11 16.32 -1.32
C ARG A 88 -10.01 15.26 -1.30
N LYS A 89 -9.03 15.41 -2.18
CA LYS A 89 -7.83 14.58 -2.15
C LYS A 89 -7.00 14.91 -0.90
N PRO A 90 -6.51 13.90 -0.14
CA PRO A 90 -5.63 14.15 0.99
C PRO A 90 -4.26 14.64 0.52
N ASN A 91 -3.61 15.46 1.34
CA ASN A 91 -2.25 15.92 1.13
C ASN A 91 -1.33 15.37 2.24
N PHE A 92 -0.67 14.26 1.96
CA PHE A 92 0.21 13.61 2.93
C PHE A 92 1.66 14.11 2.91
N ARG A 93 2.06 14.91 1.91
CA ARG A 93 3.45 15.37 1.76
C ARG A 93 3.87 16.44 2.76
N ASN A 94 2.96 17.31 3.16
CA ASN A 94 3.24 18.50 3.97
C ASN A 94 2.69 18.38 5.39
N LEU A 95 2.62 17.20 5.94
CA LEU A 95 2.16 16.97 7.31
C LEU A 95 3.24 17.39 8.31
N LYS A 96 2.81 18.14 9.31
CA LYS A 96 3.65 18.54 10.45
C LYS A 96 3.29 17.76 11.69
#